data_64da51471e7130c4ea16deee866926a4
#
_entry.id   64da51471e7130c4ea16deee866926a4
#
_cell.length_a   1.000
_cell.length_b   1.000
_cell.length_c   1.000
_cell.angle_alpha   90.00
_cell.angle_beta   90.00
_cell.angle_gamma   90.00
#
_symmetry.space_group_name_H-M   'P 1'
#
loop_
_entity.id
_entity.type
_entity.pdbx_description
1 polymer ?
#
loop_
_entity_poly.entity_id
_entity_poly.type
_entity_poly.pdbx_seq_one_letter_code
_entity_poly.pdbx_strand_id
1 'polypeptide(L)'
;MKIVFTAEHAGDLSAFHQLGELLVEGWALGKPKLSAGQLIELAHDAEVLVTSYDEVTDAVMTACPRLQVIACTRANPVNIDTQAAQARGIRVLYTPGRNADAAAELTLGLMLSLARHIPQSHAALKRGEFTQADNAAAATQQGLRRDVVWDVSPESPYEVFKGTELRNKTLGLV
;
A
#
# COMPACT_ATOMS: atom_id res chain seq x y z
N MET A 1 0.00 -25.72 20.32
CA MET A 1 0.48 -24.33 20.19
C MET A 1 -0.72 -23.45 19.88
N LYS A 2 -0.90 -22.34 20.58
CA LYS A 2 -1.97 -21.36 20.30
C LYS A 2 -1.41 -20.20 19.50
N ILE A 3 -2.04 -19.90 18.38
CA ILE A 3 -1.66 -18.84 17.44
C ILE A 3 -2.79 -17.82 17.40
N VAL A 4 -2.48 -16.57 17.68
CA VAL A 4 -3.40 -15.43 17.46
C VAL A 4 -2.97 -14.72 16.19
N PHE A 5 -3.90 -14.59 15.25
CA PHE A 5 -3.66 -14.02 13.94
C PHE A 5 -4.55 -12.79 13.74
N THR A 6 -3.95 -11.60 13.75
CA THR A 6 -4.65 -10.32 13.56
C THR A 6 -4.20 -9.59 12.29
N ALA A 7 -3.25 -10.16 11.56
CA ALA A 7 -2.66 -9.55 10.38
C ALA A 7 -3.60 -9.62 9.16
N GLU A 8 -3.49 -8.63 8.28
CA GLU A 8 -4.04 -8.77 6.94
C GLU A 8 -3.36 -9.94 6.21
N HIS A 9 -4.15 -10.75 5.52
CA HIS A 9 -3.64 -11.85 4.72
C HIS A 9 -4.35 -11.93 3.37
N ALA A 10 -3.60 -12.37 2.37
CA ALA A 10 -4.14 -12.72 1.06
C ALA A 10 -3.97 -14.24 0.90
N GLY A 11 -5.04 -14.99 1.09
CA GLY A 11 -5.03 -16.43 0.85
C GLY A 11 -5.38 -17.30 2.05
N ASP A 12 -5.01 -18.56 1.98
CA ASP A 12 -5.39 -19.61 2.89
C ASP A 12 -4.50 -19.64 4.15
N LEU A 13 -5.13 -19.86 5.31
CA LEU A 13 -4.47 -20.02 6.61
C LEU A 13 -4.30 -21.50 7.03
N SER A 14 -4.53 -22.45 6.12
CA SER A 14 -4.47 -23.89 6.42
C SER A 14 -3.14 -24.34 7.04
N ALA A 15 -2.03 -23.73 6.61
CA ALA A 15 -0.72 -23.99 7.17
C ALA A 15 -0.63 -23.67 8.68
N PHE A 16 -1.32 -22.60 9.12
CA PHE A 16 -1.36 -22.24 10.54
C PHE A 16 -2.22 -23.24 11.35
N HIS A 17 -3.33 -23.73 10.79
CA HIS A 17 -4.14 -24.77 11.43
C HIS A 17 -3.37 -26.08 11.66
N GLN A 18 -2.41 -26.40 10.78
CA GLN A 18 -1.53 -27.57 10.97
C GLN A 18 -0.54 -27.40 12.13
N LEU A 19 -0.23 -26.16 12.52
CA LEU A 19 0.71 -25.85 13.58
C LEU A 19 0.05 -25.84 14.98
N GLY A 20 -1.27 -25.67 15.05
CA GLY A 20 -1.99 -25.67 16.30
C GLY A 20 -3.36 -25.00 16.25
N GLU A 21 -3.85 -24.57 17.40
CA GLU A 21 -5.08 -23.80 17.53
C GLU A 21 -4.88 -22.39 16.97
N LEU A 22 -5.68 -22.03 15.97
CA LEU A 22 -5.62 -20.73 15.32
C LEU A 22 -6.85 -19.89 15.67
N LEU A 23 -6.62 -18.76 16.33
CA LEU A 23 -7.63 -17.72 16.57
C LEU A 23 -7.39 -16.54 15.61
N VAL A 24 -8.36 -16.25 14.76
CA VAL A 24 -8.31 -15.16 13.79
C VAL A 24 -9.21 -14.03 14.26
N GLU A 25 -8.67 -12.81 14.40
CA GLU A 25 -9.40 -11.62 14.86
C GLU A 25 -8.85 -10.32 14.27
N GLY A 26 -9.52 -9.21 14.59
CA GLY A 26 -9.07 -7.84 14.25
C GLY A 26 -8.99 -7.61 12.75
N TRP A 27 -7.86 -7.07 12.31
CA TRP A 27 -7.63 -6.70 10.91
C TRP A 27 -7.76 -7.87 9.93
N ALA A 28 -7.43 -9.08 10.36
CA ALA A 28 -7.62 -10.29 9.56
C ALA A 28 -9.08 -10.53 9.14
N LEU A 29 -10.02 -10.02 9.93
CA LEU A 29 -11.47 -10.08 9.65
C LEU A 29 -12.03 -8.76 9.10
N GLY A 30 -11.18 -7.84 8.65
CA GLY A 30 -11.58 -6.51 8.19
C GLY A 30 -12.09 -5.59 9.30
N LYS A 31 -11.81 -5.92 10.57
CA LYS A 31 -12.16 -5.09 11.73
C LYS A 31 -11.07 -4.05 12.01
N PRO A 32 -11.36 -2.97 12.75
CA PRO A 32 -10.33 -2.01 13.16
C PRO A 32 -9.17 -2.65 13.94
N LYS A 33 -8.04 -1.95 13.97
CA LYS A 33 -6.90 -2.24 14.82
C LYS A 33 -7.35 -2.46 16.27
N LEU A 34 -6.81 -3.49 16.90
CA LEU A 34 -7.10 -3.80 18.30
C LEU A 34 -6.42 -2.81 19.25
N SER A 35 -7.11 -2.47 20.32
CA SER A 35 -6.49 -1.80 21.46
C SER A 35 -5.56 -2.75 22.21
N ALA A 36 -4.63 -2.22 23.01
CA ALA A 36 -3.74 -3.04 23.83
C ALA A 36 -4.50 -4.01 24.73
N GLY A 37 -5.60 -3.57 25.35
CA GLY A 37 -6.43 -4.43 26.20
C GLY A 37 -7.07 -5.59 25.43
N GLN A 38 -7.64 -5.33 24.27
CA GLN A 38 -8.21 -6.39 23.41
C GLN A 38 -7.14 -7.36 22.91
N LEU A 39 -5.96 -6.85 22.57
CA LEU A 39 -4.85 -7.71 22.14
C LEU A 39 -4.37 -8.62 23.28
N ILE A 40 -4.27 -8.09 24.50
CA ILE A 40 -3.93 -8.86 25.69
C ILE A 40 -4.98 -9.95 25.96
N GLU A 41 -6.26 -9.59 25.92
CA GLU A 41 -7.35 -10.54 26.16
C GLU A 41 -7.30 -11.72 25.18
N LEU A 42 -6.98 -11.47 23.92
CA LEU A 42 -6.86 -12.51 22.89
C LEU A 42 -5.58 -13.35 23.01
N ALA A 43 -4.46 -12.69 23.34
CA ALA A 43 -3.12 -13.27 23.22
C ALA A 43 -2.49 -13.70 24.56
N HIS A 44 -3.15 -13.52 25.72
CA HIS A 44 -2.56 -13.75 27.03
C HIS A 44 -1.99 -15.16 27.23
N ASP A 45 -2.54 -16.16 26.57
CA ASP A 45 -2.10 -17.56 26.63
C ASP A 45 -1.53 -18.06 25.26
N ALA A 46 -1.37 -17.16 24.29
CA ALA A 46 -0.81 -17.49 22.98
C ALA A 46 0.70 -17.67 23.03
N GLU A 47 1.21 -18.59 22.22
CA GLU A 47 2.65 -18.78 21.99
C GLU A 47 3.13 -18.01 20.75
N VAL A 48 2.22 -17.74 19.81
CA VAL A 48 2.52 -17.01 18.58
C VAL A 48 1.49 -15.92 18.35
N LEU A 49 1.96 -14.72 18.05
CA LEU A 49 1.15 -13.60 17.60
C LEU A 49 1.57 -13.22 16.18
N VAL A 50 0.61 -13.21 15.25
CA VAL A 50 0.82 -12.70 13.87
C VAL A 50 0.04 -11.42 13.72
N THR A 51 0.72 -10.30 13.47
CA THR A 51 0.11 -8.96 13.40
C THR A 51 0.65 -8.13 12.24
N SER A 52 -0.13 -7.15 11.80
CA SER A 52 0.31 -6.11 10.85
C SER A 52 0.43 -4.74 11.51
N TYR A 53 -0.57 -4.33 12.28
CA TYR A 53 -0.75 -2.96 12.75
C TYR A 53 -0.99 -2.81 14.24
N ASP A 54 -1.34 -3.89 14.96
CA ASP A 54 -1.57 -3.81 16.39
C ASP A 54 -0.27 -3.49 17.12
N GLU A 55 -0.34 -2.64 18.14
CA GLU A 55 0.84 -2.22 18.89
C GLU A 55 1.21 -3.27 19.92
N VAL A 56 2.37 -3.90 19.73
CA VAL A 56 2.91 -4.90 20.65
C VAL A 56 3.99 -4.24 21.51
N THR A 57 3.55 -3.60 22.56
CA THR A 57 4.40 -2.89 23.52
C THR A 57 4.97 -3.84 24.57
N ASP A 58 5.91 -3.34 25.38
CA ASP A 58 6.43 -4.02 26.55
C ASP A 58 5.31 -4.49 27.51
N ALA A 59 4.29 -3.65 27.74
CA ALA A 59 3.15 -3.97 28.56
C ALA A 59 2.33 -5.16 28.01
N VAL A 60 2.10 -5.21 26.69
CA VAL A 60 1.41 -6.31 26.02
C VAL A 60 2.20 -7.61 26.20
N MET A 61 3.51 -7.58 25.94
CA MET A 61 4.36 -8.77 26.10
C MET A 61 4.44 -9.26 27.55
N THR A 62 4.43 -8.34 28.51
CA THR A 62 4.39 -8.67 29.95
C THR A 62 3.11 -9.41 30.33
N ALA A 63 1.97 -8.98 29.74
CA ALA A 63 0.67 -9.61 29.98
C ALA A 63 0.46 -10.92 29.22
N CYS A 64 1.36 -11.25 28.27
CA CYS A 64 1.31 -12.46 27.45
C CYS A 64 2.53 -13.38 27.74
N PRO A 65 2.63 -14.00 28.92
CA PRO A 65 3.87 -14.66 29.39
C PRO A 65 4.26 -15.93 28.61
N ARG A 66 3.35 -16.47 27.79
CA ARG A 66 3.62 -17.64 26.93
C ARG A 66 4.12 -17.28 25.56
N LEU A 67 4.15 -15.98 25.21
CA LEU A 67 4.51 -15.53 23.89
C LEU A 67 5.99 -15.79 23.57
N GLN A 68 6.24 -16.54 22.51
CA GLN A 68 7.58 -16.94 22.05
C GLN A 68 7.95 -16.33 20.71
N VAL A 69 6.95 -16.08 19.85
CA VAL A 69 7.16 -15.56 18.51
C VAL A 69 6.14 -14.45 18.21
N ILE A 70 6.62 -13.34 17.69
CA ILE A 70 5.79 -12.29 17.10
C ILE A 70 6.16 -12.22 15.62
N ALA A 71 5.21 -12.50 14.74
CA ALA A 71 5.39 -12.38 13.30
C ALA A 71 4.68 -11.13 12.79
N CYS A 72 5.45 -10.20 12.24
CA CYS A 72 4.95 -8.98 11.62
C CYS A 72 4.90 -9.15 10.10
N THR A 73 3.74 -8.95 9.49
CA THR A 73 3.59 -9.05 8.02
C THR A 73 4.10 -7.82 7.27
N ARG A 74 4.70 -6.86 7.96
CA ARG A 74 5.27 -5.63 7.38
C ARG A 74 6.75 -5.82 7.09
N ALA A 75 7.25 -4.98 6.17
CA ALA A 75 8.68 -4.93 5.85
C ALA A 75 9.55 -4.42 7.01
N ASN A 76 8.97 -3.60 7.89
CA ASN A 76 9.61 -3.07 9.09
C ASN A 76 8.63 -3.17 10.27
N PRO A 77 8.98 -3.81 11.40
CA PRO A 77 8.10 -4.04 12.54
C PRO A 77 7.97 -2.81 13.47
N VAL A 78 7.63 -1.63 12.91
CA VAL A 78 7.54 -0.35 13.65
C VAL A 78 6.45 -0.34 14.73
N ASN A 79 5.53 -1.29 14.72
CA ASN A 79 4.46 -1.48 15.69
C ASN A 79 4.83 -2.43 16.84
N ILE A 80 6.06 -2.93 16.87
CA ILE A 80 6.54 -3.88 17.87
C ILE A 80 7.73 -3.28 18.61
N ASP A 81 7.70 -3.30 19.93
CA ASP A 81 8.87 -3.00 20.76
C ASP A 81 9.88 -4.15 20.66
N THR A 82 10.77 -4.05 19.68
CA THR A 82 11.77 -5.10 19.42
C THR A 82 12.82 -5.22 20.51
N GLN A 83 13.10 -4.16 21.26
CA GLN A 83 14.02 -4.20 22.40
C GLN A 83 13.41 -4.97 23.58
N ALA A 84 12.14 -4.69 23.89
CA ALA A 84 11.42 -5.44 24.91
C ALA A 84 11.25 -6.92 24.53
N ALA A 85 10.97 -7.22 23.26
CA ALA A 85 10.90 -8.59 22.76
C ALA A 85 12.24 -9.33 22.94
N GLN A 86 13.34 -8.70 22.55
CA GLN A 86 14.68 -9.26 22.71
C GLN A 86 15.03 -9.54 24.18
N ALA A 87 14.72 -8.60 25.08
CA ALA A 87 14.96 -8.75 26.51
C ALA A 87 14.21 -9.94 27.12
N ARG A 88 13.07 -10.33 26.54
CA ARG A 88 12.23 -11.48 26.95
C ARG A 88 12.54 -12.76 26.20
N GLY A 89 13.47 -12.74 25.26
CA GLY A 89 13.76 -13.91 24.42
C GLY A 89 12.66 -14.20 23.38
N ILE A 90 11.74 -13.25 23.12
CA ILE A 90 10.70 -13.40 22.12
C ILE A 90 11.30 -13.12 20.73
N ARG A 91 11.13 -14.06 19.80
CA ARG A 91 11.60 -13.89 18.42
C ARG A 91 10.65 -13.03 17.62
N VAL A 92 11.16 -11.96 16.99
CA VAL A 92 10.40 -11.13 16.07
C VAL A 92 10.78 -11.50 14.64
N LEU A 93 9.79 -11.95 13.88
CA LEU A 93 9.88 -12.24 12.45
C LEU A 93 9.18 -11.12 11.68
N TYR A 94 9.73 -10.73 10.54
CA TYR A 94 9.12 -9.72 9.66
C TYR A 94 9.51 -9.98 8.21
N THR A 95 8.90 -9.27 7.25
CA THR A 95 9.00 -9.56 5.82
C THR A 95 9.64 -8.41 5.05
N PRO A 96 10.97 -8.18 5.16
CA PRO A 96 11.63 -7.12 4.43
C PRO A 96 11.49 -7.31 2.91
N GLY A 97 11.26 -6.21 2.20
CA GLY A 97 11.13 -6.24 0.74
C GLY A 97 9.80 -6.76 0.19
N ARG A 98 8.84 -7.18 1.02
CA ARG A 98 7.56 -7.75 0.57
C ARG A 98 6.84 -6.95 -0.53
N ASN A 99 6.93 -5.64 -0.47
CA ASN A 99 6.25 -4.72 -1.38
C ASN A 99 7.22 -3.85 -2.19
N ALA A 100 8.50 -4.24 -2.28
CA ALA A 100 9.52 -3.41 -2.91
C ALA A 100 9.20 -3.12 -4.38
N ASP A 101 8.82 -4.14 -5.14
CA ASP A 101 8.48 -4.01 -6.55
C ASP A 101 7.24 -3.13 -6.75
N ALA A 102 6.17 -3.38 -5.99
CA ALA A 102 4.95 -2.58 -6.06
C ALA A 102 5.19 -1.11 -5.67
N ALA A 103 6.02 -0.86 -4.66
CA ALA A 103 6.39 0.50 -4.26
C ALA A 103 7.24 1.20 -5.34
N ALA A 104 8.16 0.48 -5.98
CA ALA A 104 8.98 1.00 -7.08
C ALA A 104 8.10 1.35 -8.30
N GLU A 105 7.21 0.47 -8.71
CA GLU A 105 6.27 0.71 -9.82
C GLU A 105 5.36 1.90 -9.55
N LEU A 106 4.78 2.00 -8.35
CA LEU A 106 3.97 3.15 -7.95
C LEU A 106 4.79 4.44 -7.97
N THR A 107 6.03 4.41 -7.49
CA THR A 107 6.94 5.56 -7.50
C THR A 107 7.19 6.04 -8.93
N LEU A 108 7.51 5.14 -9.85
CA LEU A 108 7.68 5.47 -11.27
C LEU A 108 6.40 6.02 -11.88
N GLY A 109 5.26 5.41 -11.57
CA GLY A 109 3.95 5.90 -12.01
C GLY A 109 3.64 7.31 -11.55
N LEU A 110 3.90 7.63 -10.29
CA LEU A 110 3.73 8.96 -9.71
C LEU A 110 4.69 9.99 -10.33
N MET A 111 5.95 9.61 -10.52
CA MET A 111 6.94 10.47 -11.19
C MET A 111 6.50 10.85 -12.61
N LEU A 112 6.09 9.86 -13.41
CA LEU A 112 5.59 10.09 -14.77
C LEU A 112 4.30 10.90 -14.75
N SER A 113 3.38 10.61 -13.85
CA SER A 113 2.12 11.34 -13.69
C SER A 113 2.35 12.82 -13.39
N LEU A 114 3.29 13.11 -12.49
CA LEU A 114 3.66 14.48 -12.14
C LEU A 114 4.38 15.17 -13.30
N ALA A 115 5.41 14.54 -13.87
CA ALA A 115 6.24 15.10 -14.93
C ALA A 115 5.45 15.37 -16.21
N ARG A 116 4.40 14.63 -16.50
CA ARG A 116 3.61 14.70 -17.72
C ARG A 116 2.19 15.24 -17.51
N HIS A 117 1.87 15.78 -16.34
CA HIS A 117 0.57 16.34 -15.98
C HIS A 117 -0.63 15.41 -16.25
N ILE A 118 -0.44 14.07 -16.06
CA ILE A 118 -1.46 13.07 -16.39
C ILE A 118 -2.78 13.30 -15.64
N PRO A 119 -2.79 13.53 -14.30
CA PRO A 119 -4.04 13.75 -13.56
C PRO A 119 -4.77 15.03 -14.01
N GLN A 120 -4.01 16.09 -14.27
CA GLN A 120 -4.57 17.38 -14.69
C GLN A 120 -5.21 17.28 -16.07
N SER A 121 -4.53 16.65 -17.04
CA SER A 121 -5.05 16.45 -18.39
C SER A 121 -6.27 15.53 -18.39
N HIS A 122 -6.25 14.45 -17.60
CA HIS A 122 -7.39 13.56 -17.42
C HIS A 122 -8.60 14.31 -16.85
N ALA A 123 -8.40 15.12 -15.81
CA ALA A 123 -9.47 15.89 -15.19
C ALA A 123 -10.07 16.93 -16.17
N ALA A 124 -9.24 17.60 -16.97
CA ALA A 124 -9.69 18.54 -17.99
C ALA A 124 -10.56 17.85 -19.04
N LEU A 125 -10.10 16.72 -19.58
CA LEU A 125 -10.89 15.93 -20.54
C LEU A 125 -12.22 15.45 -19.95
N LYS A 126 -12.24 15.04 -18.68
CA LYS A 126 -13.48 14.64 -17.98
C LYS A 126 -14.47 15.80 -17.81
N ARG A 127 -14.00 17.03 -17.70
CA ARG A 127 -14.86 18.24 -17.70
C ARG A 127 -15.32 18.66 -19.10
N GLY A 128 -14.89 17.97 -20.15
CA GLY A 128 -15.20 18.32 -21.54
C GLY A 128 -14.30 19.41 -22.13
N GLU A 129 -13.23 19.80 -21.41
CA GLU A 129 -12.25 20.73 -21.95
C GLU A 129 -11.50 20.06 -23.12
N PHE A 130 -11.18 20.84 -24.15
CA PHE A 130 -10.48 20.37 -25.37
C PHE A 130 -11.24 19.30 -26.18
N THR A 131 -12.49 18.99 -25.83
CA THR A 131 -13.37 18.09 -26.58
C THR A 131 -14.53 18.91 -27.13
N GLN A 132 -14.54 19.18 -28.44
CA GLN A 132 -15.68 19.82 -29.09
C GLN A 132 -16.54 18.72 -29.71
N ALA A 133 -17.76 18.53 -29.20
CA ALA A 133 -18.70 17.53 -29.68
C ALA A 133 -19.07 17.72 -31.18
N ASP A 134 -19.03 18.94 -31.64
CA ASP A 134 -19.40 19.29 -33.04
C ASP A 134 -18.33 18.87 -34.07
N ASN A 135 -17.12 18.56 -33.64
CA ASN A 135 -16.03 18.18 -34.53
C ASN A 135 -15.98 16.69 -34.86
N ALA A 136 -16.68 15.84 -34.10
CA ALA A 136 -16.68 14.40 -34.32
C ALA A 136 -17.31 14.01 -35.67
N ALA A 137 -18.31 14.76 -36.12
CA ALA A 137 -18.96 14.57 -37.43
C ALA A 137 -18.13 15.16 -38.62
N ALA A 138 -17.33 16.18 -38.36
CA ALA A 138 -16.44 16.79 -39.35
C ALA A 138 -15.11 16.02 -39.52
N ALA A 139 -14.79 15.14 -38.59
CA ALA A 139 -13.51 14.43 -38.50
C ALA A 139 -13.25 13.43 -39.63
N THR A 140 -14.26 13.09 -40.43
CA THR A 140 -14.18 12.07 -41.49
C THR A 140 -14.24 12.59 -42.92
N GLN A 141 -14.30 13.88 -43.15
CA GLN A 141 -14.24 14.41 -44.52
C GLN A 141 -12.81 14.36 -45.07
N GLN A 142 -12.60 13.55 -46.08
CA GLN A 142 -11.38 13.45 -46.91
C GLN A 142 -10.18 12.69 -46.29
N GLY A 143 -10.38 11.74 -45.36
CA GLY A 143 -9.31 10.88 -44.88
C GLY A 143 -8.30 11.57 -43.93
N LEU A 144 -8.49 12.85 -43.61
CA LEU A 144 -7.70 13.57 -42.62
C LEU A 144 -8.48 13.66 -41.31
N ARG A 145 -7.88 13.23 -40.21
CA ARG A 145 -8.44 13.44 -38.85
C ARG A 145 -8.35 14.92 -38.51
N ARG A 146 -9.51 15.58 -38.46
CA ARG A 146 -9.63 16.99 -38.06
C ARG A 146 -10.20 17.17 -36.67
N ASP A 147 -10.37 16.07 -35.92
CA ASP A 147 -10.81 16.04 -34.55
C ASP A 147 -9.71 16.46 -33.54
N VAL A 148 -8.47 16.55 -34.00
CA VAL A 148 -7.35 17.05 -33.23
C VAL A 148 -7.03 18.47 -33.71
N VAL A 149 -7.20 19.44 -32.82
CA VAL A 149 -6.76 20.81 -33.08
C VAL A 149 -5.23 20.82 -32.97
N TRP A 150 -4.57 20.81 -34.11
CA TRP A 150 -3.13 21.01 -34.24
C TRP A 150 -2.84 22.52 -34.15
N ASP A 151 -3.04 23.05 -32.95
CA ASP A 151 -2.80 24.45 -32.66
C ASP A 151 -1.69 24.59 -31.63
N VAL A 152 -0.78 25.52 -31.87
CA VAL A 152 0.34 25.86 -30.96
C VAL A 152 0.03 27.13 -30.14
N SER A 153 -1.25 27.49 -30.04
CA SER A 153 -1.67 28.61 -29.18
C SER A 153 -1.37 28.26 -27.70
N PRO A 154 -1.21 29.27 -26.83
CA PRO A 154 -1.01 29.06 -25.41
C PRO A 154 -2.15 28.28 -24.73
N GLU A 155 -3.35 28.28 -25.31
CA GLU A 155 -4.54 27.57 -24.84
C GLU A 155 -4.61 26.11 -25.34
N SER A 156 -3.72 25.74 -26.25
CA SER A 156 -3.65 24.38 -26.80
C SER A 156 -3.34 23.38 -25.72
N PRO A 157 -3.96 22.18 -25.71
CA PRO A 157 -3.65 21.13 -24.75
C PRO A 157 -2.17 20.71 -24.78
N TYR A 158 -1.48 20.88 -25.91
CA TYR A 158 -0.05 20.64 -26.05
C TYR A 158 0.80 21.60 -25.21
N GLU A 159 0.40 22.85 -25.09
CA GLU A 159 1.10 23.86 -24.30
C GLU A 159 0.65 23.84 -22.83
N VAL A 160 -0.68 23.74 -22.60
CA VAL A 160 -1.26 23.72 -21.23
C VAL A 160 -0.74 22.52 -20.43
N PHE A 161 -0.61 21.35 -21.06
CA PHE A 161 -0.12 20.11 -20.39
C PHE A 161 1.32 19.76 -20.78
N LYS A 162 2.07 20.71 -21.28
CA LYS A 162 3.48 20.52 -21.58
C LYS A 162 4.26 20.20 -20.31
N GLY A 163 4.72 18.96 -20.23
CA GLY A 163 5.45 18.46 -19.09
C GLY A 163 6.95 18.32 -19.36
N THR A 164 7.68 18.01 -18.32
CA THR A 164 9.13 17.75 -18.38
C THR A 164 9.40 16.32 -18.81
N GLU A 165 10.31 16.13 -19.78
CA GLU A 165 10.84 14.81 -20.10
C GLU A 165 11.87 14.37 -19.03
N LEU A 166 11.81 13.10 -18.65
CA LEU A 166 12.73 12.54 -17.66
C LEU A 166 14.06 12.06 -18.27
N ARG A 167 14.16 12.06 -19.60
CA ARG A 167 15.39 11.69 -20.30
C ARG A 167 16.56 12.56 -19.82
N ASN A 168 17.68 11.95 -19.52
CA ASN A 168 18.91 12.60 -19.04
C ASN A 168 18.74 13.39 -17.73
N LYS A 169 17.69 13.10 -16.93
CA LYS A 169 17.54 13.64 -15.58
C LYS A 169 18.16 12.70 -14.57
N THR A 170 18.57 13.25 -13.44
CA THR A 170 19.08 12.48 -12.30
C THR A 170 17.98 12.36 -11.25
N LEU A 171 17.75 11.13 -10.77
CA LEU A 171 16.85 10.84 -9.65
C LEU A 171 17.69 10.73 -8.37
N GLY A 172 17.37 11.54 -7.38
CA GLY A 172 17.89 11.39 -6.02
C GLY A 172 16.95 10.50 -5.21
N LEU A 173 17.49 9.52 -4.49
CA LEU A 173 16.77 8.71 -3.50
C LEU A 173 17.28 9.06 -2.11
N VAL A 174 16.38 9.25 -1.15
CA VAL A 174 16.67 9.60 0.25
C VAL A 174 16.17 8.49 1.18
#